data_d7f901046c4ff1ea250af9c40cb8558d
#
_entry.id   d7f901046c4ff1ea250af9c40cb8558d
#
_cell.length_a   1.000
_cell.length_b   1.000
_cell.length_c   1.000
_cell.angle_alpha   90.00
_cell.angle_beta   90.00
_cell.angle_gamma   90.00
#
_symmetry.space_group_name_H-M   'P 1'
#
loop_
_entity.id
_entity.type
_entity.pdbx_description
1 polymer ?
#
loop_
_entity_poly.entity_id
_entity_poly.type
_entity_poly.pdbx_seq_one_letter_code
_entity_poly.pdbx_strand_id
1 'polypeptide(L)'
;MANDVPVGDSLVVVWTSGDREVARKMVFMYTKNGRLRDWWGRVRLVVWGPSALLLSGDRELQEELEDLKAAGVELLACKACADLYGVADKLRALGVEVIFMGQPLTEMLKSGWTCLTF
;
A
#
# COMPACT_ATOMS: atom_id res chain seq x y z
N MET A 1 -21.67 -10.77 -6.17
CA MET A 1 -20.30 -11.29 -6.12
C MET A 1 -19.45 -10.41 -5.25
N ALA A 2 -18.51 -11.00 -4.56
CA ALA A 2 -17.61 -10.25 -3.68
C ALA A 2 -16.84 -9.17 -4.42
N ASN A 3 -16.82 -9.23 -5.74
CA ASN A 3 -16.04 -8.34 -6.59
C ASN A 3 -16.90 -7.38 -7.41
N ASP A 4 -18.05 -7.03 -6.88
CA ASP A 4 -18.97 -6.14 -7.60
C ASP A 4 -18.54 -4.67 -7.57
N VAL A 5 -17.26 -4.43 -7.35
CA VAL A 5 -16.68 -3.08 -7.46
C VAL A 5 -16.66 -2.72 -8.95
N PRO A 6 -17.30 -1.62 -9.34
CA PRO A 6 -17.32 -1.20 -10.74
C PRO A 6 -15.91 -0.98 -11.29
N VAL A 7 -15.74 -1.18 -12.59
CA VAL A 7 -14.49 -0.83 -13.27
C VAL A 7 -14.21 0.64 -13.02
N GLY A 8 -12.97 0.97 -12.61
CA GLY A 8 -12.59 2.34 -12.29
C GLY A 8 -12.85 2.75 -10.84
N ASP A 9 -13.37 1.84 -10.01
CA ASP A 9 -13.61 2.12 -8.58
C ASP A 9 -12.60 1.43 -7.68
N SER A 10 -11.47 1.05 -8.22
CA SER A 10 -10.36 0.44 -7.47
C SER A 10 -9.10 1.29 -7.63
N LEU A 11 -8.44 1.55 -6.52
CA LEU A 11 -7.23 2.36 -6.46
C LEU A 11 -6.06 1.54 -5.95
N VAL A 12 -4.93 1.61 -6.63
CA VAL A 12 -3.67 1.14 -6.10
C VAL A 12 -2.74 2.34 -5.89
N VAL A 13 -2.24 2.47 -4.68
CA VAL A 13 -1.28 3.52 -4.31
C VAL A 13 0.09 2.87 -4.22
N VAL A 14 0.98 3.25 -5.13
CA VAL A 14 2.36 2.76 -5.13
C VAL A 14 3.21 3.76 -4.36
N TRP A 15 3.65 3.35 -3.18
CA TRP A 15 4.42 4.20 -2.28
C TRP A 15 5.89 3.82 -2.35
N THR A 16 6.69 4.70 -2.97
CA THR A 16 8.12 4.47 -3.15
C THR A 16 8.99 5.38 -2.29
N SER A 17 8.49 6.56 -1.96
CA SER A 17 9.26 7.61 -1.29
C SER A 17 9.75 7.18 0.09
N GLY A 18 11.02 7.48 0.38
CA GLY A 18 11.58 7.34 1.70
C GLY A 18 11.40 8.58 2.57
N ASP A 19 10.68 9.58 2.09
CA ASP A 19 10.42 10.81 2.83
C ASP A 19 9.22 10.60 3.77
N ARG A 20 9.47 10.83 5.05
CA ARG A 20 8.47 10.62 6.11
C ARG A 20 7.27 11.57 5.99
N GLU A 21 7.51 12.80 5.56
CA GLU A 21 6.42 13.77 5.39
C GLU A 21 5.52 13.39 4.23
N VAL A 22 6.09 12.91 3.13
CA VAL A 22 5.31 12.40 2.01
C VAL A 22 4.46 11.20 2.48
N ALA A 23 5.03 10.31 3.26
CA ALA A 23 4.31 9.15 3.79
C ALA A 23 3.10 9.57 4.62
N ARG A 24 3.29 10.47 5.57
CA ARG A 24 2.22 10.87 6.49
C ARG A 24 1.19 11.79 5.85
N LYS A 25 1.65 12.80 5.13
CA LYS A 25 0.79 13.88 4.63
C LYS A 25 0.07 13.53 3.34
N MET A 26 0.66 12.68 2.53
CA MET A 26 0.10 12.34 1.22
C MET A 26 -0.37 10.89 1.20
N VAL A 27 0.55 9.96 1.36
CA VAL A 27 0.26 8.52 1.16
C VAL A 27 -0.78 8.01 2.14
N PHE A 28 -0.51 8.11 3.44
CA PHE A 28 -1.38 7.53 4.46
C PHE A 28 -2.69 8.30 4.58
N MET A 29 -2.62 9.61 4.50
CA MET A 29 -3.83 10.43 4.63
C MET A 29 -4.81 10.17 3.49
N TYR A 30 -4.35 10.21 2.26
CA TYR A 30 -5.23 9.98 1.12
C TYR A 30 -5.73 8.54 1.07
N THR A 31 -4.84 7.58 1.27
CA THR A 31 -5.17 6.15 1.20
C THR A 31 -6.22 5.76 2.24
N LYS A 32 -6.03 6.22 3.47
CA LYS A 32 -7.00 5.97 4.55
C LYS A 32 -8.37 6.57 4.23
N ASN A 33 -8.39 7.85 3.87
CA ASN A 33 -9.63 8.54 3.58
C ASN A 33 -10.34 7.99 2.35
N GLY A 34 -9.59 7.50 1.39
CA GLY A 34 -10.15 6.85 0.21
C GLY A 34 -11.10 5.70 0.57
N ARG A 35 -10.79 4.96 1.63
CA ARG A 35 -11.67 3.91 2.13
C ARG A 35 -12.68 4.41 3.15
N LEU A 36 -12.25 5.23 4.10
CA LEU A 36 -13.17 5.70 5.15
C LEU A 36 -14.34 6.49 4.60
N ARG A 37 -14.12 7.24 3.53
CA ARG A 37 -15.14 8.11 2.92
C ARG A 37 -15.81 7.49 1.71
N ASP A 38 -15.54 6.21 1.44
CA ASP A 38 -16.10 5.49 0.29
C ASP A 38 -15.84 6.19 -1.05
N TRP A 39 -14.69 6.89 -1.18
CA TRP A 39 -14.28 7.46 -2.45
C TRP A 39 -13.94 6.38 -3.46
N TRP A 40 -13.41 5.26 -2.97
CA TRP A 40 -13.03 4.09 -3.77
C TRP A 40 -13.64 2.85 -3.15
N GLY A 41 -14.15 1.97 -3.96
CA GLY A 41 -14.69 0.70 -3.48
C GLY A 41 -13.62 -0.24 -2.96
N ARG A 42 -12.39 -0.10 -3.49
CA ARG A 42 -11.25 -0.94 -3.10
C ARG A 42 -9.97 -0.13 -3.17
N VAL A 43 -9.13 -0.25 -2.15
CA VAL A 43 -7.85 0.45 -2.09
C VAL A 43 -6.76 -0.52 -1.67
N ARG A 44 -5.68 -0.56 -2.44
CA ARG A 44 -4.45 -1.28 -2.10
C ARG A 44 -3.31 -0.30 -1.93
N LEU A 45 -2.49 -0.50 -0.90
CA LEU A 45 -1.24 0.21 -0.72
C LEU A 45 -0.10 -0.75 -1.01
N VAL A 46 0.77 -0.39 -1.93
CA VAL A 46 1.95 -1.17 -2.30
C VAL A 46 3.20 -0.45 -1.82
N VAL A 47 3.90 -1.06 -0.88
CA VAL A 47 5.18 -0.56 -0.35
C VAL A 47 6.28 -1.08 -1.28
N TRP A 48 6.97 -0.17 -1.97
CA TRP A 48 7.94 -0.54 -2.99
C TRP A 48 9.16 0.38 -2.95
N GLY A 49 10.35 -0.19 -2.87
CA GLY A 49 11.59 0.60 -2.84
C GLY A 49 11.87 1.22 -1.48
N PRO A 50 12.37 2.46 -1.44
CA PRO A 50 12.81 3.10 -0.18
C PRO A 50 11.75 3.17 0.92
N SER A 51 10.48 3.20 0.57
CA SER A 51 9.39 3.20 1.55
C SER A 51 9.42 1.95 2.44
N ALA A 52 9.87 0.81 1.91
CA ALA A 52 9.98 -0.42 2.70
C ALA A 52 10.96 -0.25 3.87
N LEU A 53 12.08 0.40 3.61
CA LEU A 53 13.06 0.66 4.65
C LEU A 53 12.53 1.66 5.67
N LEU A 54 11.89 2.73 5.21
CA LEU A 54 11.29 3.73 6.09
C LEU A 54 10.24 3.11 7.01
N LEU A 55 9.30 2.37 6.45
CA LEU A 55 8.22 1.76 7.23
C LEU A 55 8.75 0.77 8.27
N SER A 56 9.75 -0.01 7.91
CA SER A 56 10.30 -1.02 8.82
C SER A 56 11.02 -0.43 10.02
N GLY A 57 11.44 0.82 9.95
CA GLY A 57 12.19 1.49 11.00
C GLY A 57 11.46 2.62 11.71
N ASP A 58 10.25 2.97 11.29
CA ASP A 58 9.51 4.11 11.85
C ASP A 58 8.27 3.64 12.60
N ARG A 59 8.36 3.69 13.93
CA ARG A 59 7.29 3.19 14.81
C ARG A 59 5.99 3.95 14.63
N GLU A 60 6.07 5.26 14.45
CA GLU A 60 4.88 6.10 14.30
C GLU A 60 4.14 5.77 13.01
N LEU A 61 4.88 5.54 11.92
CA LEU A 61 4.28 5.10 10.67
C LEU A 61 3.65 3.71 10.82
N GLN A 62 4.28 2.83 11.57
CA GLN A 62 3.72 1.50 11.84
C GLN A 62 2.40 1.59 12.59
N GLU A 63 2.29 2.52 13.53
CA GLU A 63 1.04 2.77 14.26
C GLU A 63 -0.03 3.32 13.32
N GLU A 64 0.33 4.27 12.46
CA GLU A 64 -0.61 4.82 11.47
C GLU A 64 -1.06 3.76 10.46
N LEU A 65 -0.20 2.80 10.15
CA LEU A 65 -0.54 1.69 9.26
C LEU A 65 -1.71 0.86 9.80
N GLU A 66 -1.83 0.73 11.12
CA GLU A 66 -2.96 0.03 11.72
C GLU A 66 -4.29 0.71 11.41
N ASP A 67 -4.30 2.03 11.30
CA ASP A 67 -5.49 2.79 10.93
C ASP A 67 -5.91 2.49 9.49
N LEU A 68 -4.93 2.32 8.60
CA LEU A 68 -5.20 1.94 7.21
C LEU A 68 -5.83 0.54 7.15
N LYS A 69 -5.29 -0.40 7.92
CA LYS A 69 -5.85 -1.75 7.99
C LYS A 69 -7.28 -1.73 8.51
N ALA A 70 -7.53 -0.97 9.56
CA ALA A 70 -8.86 -0.84 10.15
C ALA A 70 -9.86 -0.23 9.16
N ALA A 71 -9.40 0.66 8.28
CA ALA A 71 -10.23 1.26 7.25
C ALA A 71 -10.55 0.29 6.08
N GLY A 72 -9.85 -0.84 6.01
CA GLY A 72 -10.05 -1.83 4.96
C GLY A 72 -9.08 -1.72 3.78
N VAL A 73 -7.99 -0.98 3.95
CA VAL A 73 -6.94 -0.91 2.93
C VAL A 73 -6.15 -2.23 2.91
N GLU A 74 -5.97 -2.79 1.72
CA GLU A 74 -5.15 -3.99 1.54
C GLU A 74 -3.68 -3.57 1.44
N LEU A 75 -2.80 -4.23 2.20
CA LEU A 75 -1.39 -3.85 2.32
C LEU A 75 -0.50 -4.90 1.67
N LEU A 76 0.30 -4.47 0.69
CA LEU A 76 1.24 -5.33 -0.01
C LEU A 76 2.61 -4.66 -0.04
N ALA A 77 3.65 -5.46 -0.20
CA ALA A 77 5.01 -4.96 -0.36
C ALA A 77 5.75 -5.78 -1.42
N CYS A 78 6.66 -5.12 -2.12
CA CYS A 78 7.50 -5.77 -3.11
C CYS A 78 8.53 -6.66 -2.43
N LYS A 79 8.44 -7.97 -2.67
CA LYS A 79 9.33 -8.95 -2.05
C LYS A 79 10.79 -8.71 -2.44
N ALA A 80 11.06 -8.39 -3.70
CA ALA A 80 12.43 -8.16 -4.17
C ALA A 80 13.10 -7.03 -3.37
N CYS A 81 12.41 -5.91 -3.16
CA CYS A 81 12.93 -4.79 -2.38
C CYS A 81 13.05 -5.14 -0.90
N ALA A 82 12.03 -5.79 -0.35
CA ALA A 82 12.03 -6.19 1.06
C ALA A 82 13.19 -7.14 1.38
N ASP A 83 13.47 -8.08 0.49
CA ASP A 83 14.59 -9.00 0.66
C ASP A 83 15.94 -8.26 0.56
N LEU A 84 16.09 -7.35 -0.40
CA LEU A 84 17.32 -6.56 -0.55
C LEU A 84 17.62 -5.71 0.69
N TYR A 85 16.58 -5.14 1.30
CA TYR A 85 16.74 -4.35 2.54
C TYR A 85 16.79 -5.22 3.80
N GLY A 86 16.48 -6.51 3.69
CA GLY A 86 16.44 -7.40 4.83
C GLY A 86 15.27 -7.12 5.79
N VAL A 87 14.15 -6.62 5.28
CA VAL A 87 13.01 -6.18 6.11
C VAL A 87 11.74 -6.97 5.86
N ALA A 88 11.79 -8.04 5.07
CA ALA A 88 10.59 -8.81 4.71
C ALA A 88 9.83 -9.31 5.95
N ASP A 89 10.54 -9.88 6.93
CA ASP A 89 9.88 -10.41 8.12
C ASP A 89 9.26 -9.31 8.98
N LYS A 90 9.90 -8.15 9.05
CA LYS A 90 9.35 -6.99 9.77
C LYS A 90 8.05 -6.52 9.13
N LEU A 91 8.02 -6.46 7.79
CA LEU A 91 6.81 -6.06 7.09
C LEU A 91 5.69 -7.08 7.27
N ARG A 92 6.00 -8.37 7.21
CA ARG A 92 5.02 -9.42 7.46
C ARG A 92 4.45 -9.33 8.87
N ALA A 93 5.29 -9.02 9.85
CA ALA A 93 4.85 -8.86 11.24
C ALA A 93 3.88 -7.69 11.40
N LEU A 94 3.93 -6.70 10.52
CA LEU A 94 3.01 -5.57 10.50
C LEU A 94 1.69 -5.90 9.77
N GLY A 95 1.55 -7.10 9.23
CA GLY A 95 0.36 -7.49 8.49
C GLY A 95 0.42 -7.12 7.01
N VAL A 96 1.60 -6.83 6.49
CA VAL A 96 1.80 -6.53 5.07
C VAL A 96 2.09 -7.84 4.32
N GLU A 97 1.38 -8.07 3.23
CA GLU A 97 1.63 -9.23 2.38
C GLU A 97 2.84 -8.95 1.48
N VAL A 98 3.90 -9.72 1.66
CA VAL A 98 5.16 -9.52 0.93
C VAL A 98 5.23 -10.52 -0.23
N ILE A 99 5.07 -10.01 -1.45
CA ILE A 99 5.05 -10.83 -2.67
C ILE A 99 5.79 -10.12 -3.79
N PHE A 100 6.13 -10.84 -4.85
CA PHE A 100 6.65 -10.22 -6.05
C PHE A 100 5.54 -9.40 -6.70
N MET A 101 5.77 -8.10 -6.90
CA MET A 101 4.73 -7.15 -7.27
C MET A 101 4.58 -6.91 -8.78
N GLY A 102 5.55 -7.29 -9.57
CA GLY A 102 5.52 -6.98 -11.00
C GLY A 102 4.26 -7.48 -11.70
N GLN A 103 3.97 -8.76 -11.57
CA GLN A 103 2.80 -9.34 -12.20
C GLN A 103 1.48 -8.86 -11.58
N PRO A 104 1.29 -8.88 -10.26
CA PRO A 104 0.05 -8.37 -9.66
C PRO A 104 -0.25 -6.92 -10.01
N LEU A 105 0.77 -6.05 -10.00
CA LEU A 105 0.58 -4.65 -10.38
C LEU A 105 0.16 -4.53 -11.85
N THR A 106 0.81 -5.29 -12.73
CA THR A 106 0.47 -5.29 -14.15
C THR A 106 -0.99 -5.73 -14.36
N GLU A 107 -1.41 -6.77 -13.67
CA GLU A 107 -2.80 -7.24 -13.74
C GLU A 107 -3.79 -6.19 -13.26
N MET A 108 -3.48 -5.50 -12.16
CA MET A 108 -4.33 -4.41 -11.68
C MET A 108 -4.47 -3.30 -12.73
N LEU A 109 -3.35 -2.86 -13.29
CA LEU A 109 -3.35 -1.79 -14.29
C LEU A 109 -4.15 -2.19 -15.54
N LYS A 110 -3.99 -3.43 -15.99
CA LYS A 110 -4.72 -3.92 -17.16
C LYS A 110 -6.21 -4.12 -16.89
N SER A 111 -6.57 -4.33 -15.64
CA SER A 111 -7.96 -4.53 -15.21
C SER A 111 -8.69 -3.22 -14.92
N GLY A 112 -8.06 -2.09 -15.16
CA GLY A 112 -8.70 -0.79 -15.01
C GLY A 112 -8.55 -0.14 -13.62
N TRP A 113 -7.64 -0.62 -12.79
CA TRP A 113 -7.33 0.06 -11.53
C TRP A 113 -6.70 1.42 -11.79
N THR A 114 -7.14 2.42 -11.05
CA THR A 114 -6.44 3.71 -11.02
C THR A 114 -5.19 3.58 -10.18
N CYS A 115 -4.11 4.19 -10.62
CA CYS A 115 -2.82 4.10 -9.93
C CYS A 115 -2.31 5.49 -9.56
N LEU A 116 -2.01 5.68 -8.28
CA LEU A 116 -1.28 6.85 -7.79
C LEU A 116 0.09 6.39 -7.31
N THR A 117 1.11 7.15 -7.64
CA THR A 117 2.48 6.84 -7.23
C THR A 117 3.08 8.02 -6.48
N PHE A 118 3.68 7.73 -5.35
CA PHE A 118 4.38 8.70 -4.52
C PHE A 118 5.80 8.29 -4.25
#